data_a4fc79ffca3bd8d5fc5ec208da270b75
#
_entry.id   a4fc79ffca3bd8d5fc5ec208da270b75
#
_cell.length_a   1.000
_cell.length_b   1.000
_cell.length_c   1.000
_cell.angle_alpha   90.00
_cell.angle_beta   90.00
_cell.angle_gamma   90.00
#
_symmetry.space_group_name_H-M   'P 1'
#
loop_
_entity.id
_entity.type
_entity.pdbx_description
1 polymer ?
#
loop_
_entity_poly.entity_id
_entity_poly.type
_entity_poly.pdbx_seq_one_letter_code
_entity_poly.pdbx_strand_id
1 'polypeptide(L)'
;MEFNETIKQFSERITVLKDNVSTEESTKMSLVVPLFQILGYDVFNPSEFCPEYVADVGIKKGEKVDYAILDNGQPTILIECKSCSEQLDKHSSQLFRYFGASPAKFGILTNGIIYRFYTDLEESNKMDLVPFLEINMLNLKDSSINELKKFAKENFDKEKIFSTAEELKYSSLIKGLLSREYEAPSENFIRFILSDIYEGQKNQKIIEKFTPVVKRAFSSFVNELVNNKISSALVDESASIDEAETIEEAPVSKIVTTEEEIEGFYIIRGLLAGTVPVEDIVHRDTESYFGILYKNNNRKPICRLNLDTKNKQLLIPDENKKFERIYIESLNDIYKYQNQLIDVAKRYL
;
A
#
# COMPACT_ATOMS: atom_id res chain seq x y z
N MET A 1 1.72 -3.35 26.08
CA MET A 1 1.07 -2.91 24.84
C MET A 1 2.07 -3.17 23.71
N GLU A 2 1.67 -3.77 22.61
CA GLU A 2 2.61 -3.98 21.50
C GLU A 2 3.02 -2.63 20.89
N PHE A 3 4.26 -2.51 20.44
CA PHE A 3 4.80 -1.28 19.84
C PHE A 3 3.89 -0.72 18.74
N ASN A 4 3.37 -1.61 17.88
CA ASN A 4 2.49 -1.22 16.77
C ASN A 4 1.20 -0.54 17.25
N GLU A 5 0.57 -1.07 18.32
CA GLU A 5 -0.62 -0.47 18.90
C GLU A 5 -0.34 0.91 19.50
N THR A 6 0.80 1.04 20.20
CA THR A 6 1.19 2.32 20.81
C THR A 6 1.41 3.40 19.75
N ILE A 7 2.05 3.07 18.62
CA ILE A 7 2.25 4.00 17.51
C ILE A 7 0.92 4.35 16.81
N LYS A 8 -0.01 3.40 16.64
CA LYS A 8 -1.33 3.67 16.08
C LYS A 8 -2.14 4.61 16.98
N GLN A 9 -2.16 4.37 18.29
CA GLN A 9 -2.81 5.26 19.27
C GLN A 9 -2.18 6.66 19.27
N PHE A 10 -0.86 6.74 19.11
CA PHE A 10 -0.18 8.02 18.98
C PHE A 10 -0.57 8.76 17.70
N SER A 11 -0.72 8.06 16.57
CA SER A 11 -1.22 8.62 15.31
C SER A 11 -2.64 9.21 15.47
N GLU A 12 -3.54 8.49 16.16
CA GLU A 12 -4.88 8.97 16.47
C GLU A 12 -4.83 10.23 17.36
N ARG A 13 -3.95 10.24 18.37
CA ARG A 13 -3.74 11.41 19.23
C ARG A 13 -3.27 12.63 18.42
N ILE A 14 -2.35 12.46 17.45
CA ILE A 14 -1.90 13.54 16.56
C ILE A 14 -3.08 14.12 15.78
N THR A 15 -3.97 13.28 15.27
CA THR A 15 -5.17 13.71 14.53
C THR A 15 -6.04 14.66 15.36
N VAL A 16 -6.17 14.41 16.66
CA VAL A 16 -6.96 15.25 17.58
C VAL A 16 -6.23 16.54 17.95
N LEU A 17 -4.89 16.48 18.12
CA LEU A 17 -4.12 17.59 18.67
C LEU A 17 -3.65 18.60 17.61
N LYS A 18 -3.44 18.20 16.36
CA LYS A 18 -2.80 18.99 15.30
C LYS A 18 -3.40 20.39 15.10
N ASP A 19 -4.71 20.53 15.24
CA ASP A 19 -5.41 21.80 15.03
C ASP A 19 -5.20 22.80 16.20
N ASN A 20 -4.72 22.31 17.34
CA ASN A 20 -4.41 23.11 18.54
C ASN A 20 -2.90 23.36 18.73
N VAL A 21 -2.05 22.80 17.86
CA VAL A 21 -0.60 22.91 17.91
C VAL A 21 -0.17 23.93 16.84
N SER A 22 0.07 25.17 17.23
CA SER A 22 0.29 26.29 16.29
C SER A 22 1.72 26.80 16.23
N THR A 23 2.57 26.46 17.20
CA THR A 23 3.97 26.93 17.27
C THR A 23 4.94 25.77 17.16
N GLU A 24 6.19 26.07 16.80
CA GLU A 24 7.26 25.07 16.76
C GLU A 24 7.47 24.44 18.14
N GLU A 25 7.49 25.23 19.22
CA GLU A 25 7.65 24.71 20.59
C GLU A 25 6.48 23.82 21.00
N SER A 26 5.23 24.17 20.66
CA SER A 26 4.09 23.31 20.93
C SER A 26 4.16 22.02 20.11
N THR A 27 4.68 22.08 18.89
CA THR A 27 4.91 20.89 18.05
C THR A 27 5.96 19.97 18.69
N LYS A 28 7.10 20.52 19.11
CA LYS A 28 8.14 19.75 19.81
C LYS A 28 7.58 19.01 21.03
N MET A 29 6.91 19.72 21.92
CA MET A 29 6.44 19.19 23.18
C MET A 29 5.27 18.20 23.03
N SER A 30 4.35 18.45 22.10
CA SER A 30 3.13 17.67 22.00
C SER A 30 3.20 16.51 21.01
N LEU A 31 4.04 16.60 19.96
CA LEU A 31 4.09 15.67 18.86
C LEU A 31 5.47 15.00 18.69
N VAL A 32 6.57 15.72 18.86
CA VAL A 32 7.92 15.19 18.60
C VAL A 32 8.45 14.44 19.82
N VAL A 33 8.59 15.11 20.96
CA VAL A 33 9.13 14.50 22.19
C VAL A 33 8.36 13.23 22.60
N PRO A 34 7.01 13.20 22.56
CA PRO A 34 6.27 11.97 22.88
C PRO A 34 6.57 10.80 21.93
N LEU A 35 6.85 11.04 20.64
CA LEU A 35 7.26 9.97 19.73
C LEU A 35 8.58 9.35 20.17
N PHE A 36 9.59 10.17 20.49
CA PHE A 36 10.89 9.67 20.93
C PHE A 36 10.81 8.95 22.27
N GLN A 37 9.90 9.37 23.15
CA GLN A 37 9.60 8.61 24.37
C GLN A 37 9.00 7.23 24.05
N ILE A 38 8.08 7.12 23.11
CA ILE A 38 7.53 5.85 22.62
C ILE A 38 8.63 4.98 21.98
N LEU A 39 9.58 5.60 21.29
CA LEU A 39 10.76 4.93 20.72
C LEU A 39 11.75 4.47 21.82
N GLY A 40 11.49 4.75 23.10
CA GLY A 40 12.26 4.24 24.24
C GLY A 40 13.44 5.13 24.66
N TYR A 41 13.56 6.34 24.11
CA TYR A 41 14.58 7.30 24.54
C TYR A 41 14.14 8.00 25.82
N ASP A 42 15.09 8.22 26.75
CA ASP A 42 14.87 9.05 27.92
C ASP A 42 14.96 10.55 27.51
N VAL A 43 13.81 11.10 27.13
CA VAL A 43 13.67 12.47 26.62
C VAL A 43 13.95 13.55 27.68
N PHE A 44 14.06 13.15 28.95
CA PHE A 44 14.39 14.04 30.07
C PHE A 44 15.87 13.95 30.47
N ASN A 45 16.63 13.04 29.84
CA ASN A 45 18.07 12.90 30.06
C ASN A 45 18.85 13.59 28.93
N PRO A 46 19.45 14.78 29.18
CA PRO A 46 20.18 15.52 28.14
C PRO A 46 21.46 14.82 27.68
N SER A 47 21.95 13.80 28.40
CA SER A 47 23.06 12.95 27.95
C SER A 47 22.65 11.91 26.93
N GLU A 48 21.35 11.72 26.70
CA GLU A 48 20.78 10.81 25.71
C GLU A 48 19.97 11.56 24.64
N PHE A 49 19.06 12.43 25.06
CA PHE A 49 18.22 13.27 24.20
C PHE A 49 18.56 14.75 24.48
N CYS A 50 19.57 15.25 23.77
CA CYS A 50 20.13 16.58 24.01
C CYS A 50 19.33 17.66 23.29
N PRO A 51 18.61 18.56 24.00
CA PRO A 51 17.95 19.69 23.38
C PRO A 51 18.97 20.77 22.97
N GLU A 52 18.61 21.54 21.94
CA GLU A 52 19.41 22.69 21.47
C GLU A 52 20.88 22.32 21.22
N TYR A 53 21.13 21.18 20.57
CA TYR A 53 22.49 20.68 20.36
C TYR A 53 23.32 21.61 19.47
N VAL A 54 24.52 21.90 19.90
CA VAL A 54 25.50 22.73 19.18
C VAL A 54 26.67 21.84 18.77
N ALA A 55 26.99 21.78 17.47
CA ALA A 55 28.19 21.08 17.00
C ALA A 55 29.44 22.02 17.19
N ASP A 56 30.56 21.41 17.60
CA ASP A 56 31.76 22.16 18.02
C ASP A 56 32.54 22.84 16.89
N VAL A 57 32.28 22.54 15.60
CA VAL A 57 33.14 22.99 14.49
C VAL A 57 32.30 23.52 13.31
N GLY A 58 32.69 24.73 12.83
CA GLY A 58 32.30 25.22 11.50
C GLY A 58 30.91 25.83 11.35
N ILE A 59 30.15 25.99 12.44
CA ILE A 59 28.79 26.53 12.44
C ILE A 59 28.76 28.01 12.81
N LYS A 60 27.81 28.77 12.27
CA LYS A 60 27.61 30.18 12.66
C LYS A 60 27.30 30.22 14.15
N LYS A 61 27.98 31.15 14.84
CA LYS A 61 27.82 31.34 16.28
C LYS A 61 26.35 31.57 16.63
N GLY A 62 25.79 30.66 17.46
CA GLY A 62 24.40 30.73 17.94
C GLY A 62 23.39 29.85 17.15
N GLU A 63 23.79 29.18 16.08
CA GLU A 63 22.91 28.15 15.46
C GLU A 63 22.91 26.89 16.33
N LYS A 64 21.78 26.19 16.38
CA LYS A 64 21.56 24.96 17.14
C LYS A 64 20.61 24.08 16.34
N VAL A 65 20.73 22.74 16.44
CA VAL A 65 19.69 21.83 16.01
C VAL A 65 18.77 21.53 17.20
N ASP A 66 17.48 21.33 16.95
CA ASP A 66 16.52 21.26 18.05
C ASP A 66 16.81 20.15 19.04
N TYR A 67 17.15 18.95 18.54
CA TYR A 67 17.56 17.83 19.38
C TYR A 67 18.66 17.00 18.72
N ALA A 68 19.47 16.34 19.55
CA ALA A 68 20.37 15.28 19.13
C ALA A 68 20.20 14.05 20.03
N ILE A 69 20.14 12.86 19.43
CA ILE A 69 20.27 11.61 20.17
C ILE A 69 21.75 11.29 20.27
N LEU A 70 22.22 11.14 21.51
CA LEU A 70 23.62 10.87 21.83
C LEU A 70 23.82 9.39 22.19
N ASP A 71 24.89 8.83 21.67
CA ASP A 71 25.41 7.52 22.07
C ASP A 71 26.84 7.70 22.54
N ASN A 72 27.12 7.40 23.82
CA ASN A 72 28.43 7.63 24.46
C ASN A 72 28.93 9.09 24.29
N GLY A 73 28.02 10.07 24.38
CA GLY A 73 28.32 11.48 24.26
C GLY A 73 28.54 11.98 22.81
N GLN A 74 28.41 11.12 21.81
CA GLN A 74 28.51 11.47 20.40
C GLN A 74 27.13 11.48 19.73
N PRO A 75 26.81 12.51 18.91
CA PRO A 75 25.53 12.56 18.22
C PRO A 75 25.44 11.44 17.17
N THR A 76 24.33 10.71 17.20
CA THR A 76 24.02 9.65 16.25
C THR A 76 22.89 10.04 15.32
N ILE A 77 21.89 10.77 15.85
CA ILE A 77 20.76 11.29 15.10
C ILE A 77 20.59 12.77 15.45
N LEU A 78 20.48 13.62 14.43
CA LEU A 78 20.11 15.02 14.57
C LEU A 78 18.64 15.19 14.22
N ILE A 79 17.92 16.02 14.97
CA ILE A 79 16.48 16.23 14.78
C ILE A 79 16.23 17.74 14.68
N GLU A 80 15.67 18.14 13.54
CA GLU A 80 15.19 19.50 13.29
C GLU A 80 13.68 19.49 13.21
N CYS A 81 13.04 20.37 13.97
CA CYS A 81 11.61 20.47 14.08
C CYS A 81 11.10 21.74 13.39
N LYS A 82 9.89 21.69 12.90
CA LYS A 82 9.15 22.84 12.38
C LYS A 82 7.75 22.85 12.96
N SER A 83 7.08 23.99 12.85
CA SER A 83 5.68 24.07 13.27
C SER A 83 4.82 23.05 12.51
N CYS A 84 3.83 22.50 13.18
CA CYS A 84 2.89 21.50 12.64
C CYS A 84 2.22 21.96 11.33
N SER A 85 2.04 23.27 11.14
CA SER A 85 1.44 23.87 9.95
C SER A 85 2.42 24.10 8.79
N GLU A 86 3.74 23.93 9.01
CA GLU A 86 4.74 24.21 7.99
C GLU A 86 5.01 23.01 7.07
N GLN A 87 5.25 23.32 5.78
CA GLN A 87 5.72 22.35 4.81
C GLN A 87 7.25 22.18 4.91
N LEU A 88 7.73 20.94 4.94
CA LEU A 88 9.14 20.63 5.19
C LEU A 88 10.08 20.89 4.00
N ASP A 89 9.56 21.11 2.79
CA ASP A 89 10.35 21.18 1.55
C ASP A 89 11.36 22.35 1.50
N LYS A 90 11.17 23.38 2.33
CA LYS A 90 12.00 24.58 2.35
C LYS A 90 12.95 24.68 3.55
N HIS A 91 12.96 23.72 4.46
CA HIS A 91 13.53 23.86 5.79
C HIS A 91 14.72 22.94 6.10
N SER A 92 15.28 22.26 5.12
CA SER A 92 16.37 21.30 5.34
C SER A 92 17.76 21.92 5.56
N SER A 93 17.96 23.21 5.21
CA SER A 93 19.30 23.82 5.14
C SER A 93 20.07 23.85 6.47
N GLN A 94 19.39 23.99 7.61
CA GLN A 94 20.02 23.98 8.92
C GLN A 94 20.49 22.57 9.29
N LEU A 95 19.61 21.57 9.16
CA LEU A 95 19.94 20.17 9.41
C LEU A 95 21.10 19.70 8.54
N PHE A 96 21.13 20.08 7.24
CA PHE A 96 22.25 19.78 6.32
C PHE A 96 23.60 20.28 6.82
N ARG A 97 23.67 21.54 7.30
CA ARG A 97 24.92 22.12 7.82
C ARG A 97 25.41 21.39 9.06
N TYR A 98 24.48 21.08 9.99
CA TYR A 98 24.81 20.37 11.21
C TYR A 98 25.26 18.93 10.96
N PHE A 99 24.57 18.25 10.03
CA PHE A 99 24.95 16.91 9.64
C PHE A 99 26.39 16.84 9.12
N GLY A 100 26.76 17.73 8.19
CA GLY A 100 28.12 17.79 7.65
C GLY A 100 29.20 18.20 8.64
N ALA A 101 28.84 18.86 9.75
CA ALA A 101 29.76 19.32 10.79
C ALA A 101 29.81 18.39 12.03
N SER A 102 29.07 17.28 12.03
CA SER A 102 28.97 16.35 13.15
C SER A 102 29.25 14.89 12.73
N PRO A 103 29.57 14.00 13.66
CA PRO A 103 29.71 12.56 13.38
C PRO A 103 28.35 11.85 13.25
N ALA A 104 27.22 12.55 13.32
CA ALA A 104 25.90 11.96 13.18
C ALA A 104 25.75 11.28 11.83
N LYS A 105 25.07 10.14 11.81
CA LYS A 105 24.82 9.36 10.61
C LYS A 105 23.38 9.45 10.11
N PHE A 106 22.49 9.99 10.94
CA PHE A 106 21.09 10.16 10.58
C PHE A 106 20.64 11.59 10.92
N GLY A 107 19.82 12.15 10.02
CA GLY A 107 19.10 13.39 10.23
C GLY A 107 17.59 13.17 10.14
N ILE A 108 16.83 13.78 11.02
CA ILE A 108 15.36 13.76 10.99
C ILE A 108 14.85 15.19 10.89
N LEU A 109 14.09 15.47 9.83
CA LEU A 109 13.35 16.72 9.68
C LEU A 109 11.88 16.42 9.90
N THR A 110 11.23 17.15 10.81
CA THR A 110 9.83 16.86 11.16
C THR A 110 9.02 18.11 11.49
N ASN A 111 7.72 18.05 11.22
CA ASN A 111 6.72 18.98 11.74
C ASN A 111 5.75 18.27 12.73
N GLY A 112 6.15 17.13 13.28
CA GLY A 112 5.32 16.34 14.18
C GLY A 112 4.26 15.47 13.49
N ILE A 113 3.93 15.75 12.22
CA ILE A 113 3.02 14.96 11.38
C ILE A 113 3.82 14.13 10.38
N ILE A 114 4.77 14.76 9.70
CA ILE A 114 5.66 14.12 8.72
C ILE A 114 7.04 14.03 9.34
N TYR A 115 7.66 12.86 9.25
CA TYR A 115 9.02 12.58 9.66
C TYR A 115 9.81 12.14 8.45
N ARG A 116 10.83 12.91 8.06
CA ARG A 116 11.76 12.63 6.97
C ARG A 116 13.11 12.23 7.50
N PHE A 117 13.56 11.04 7.16
CA PHE A 117 14.82 10.46 7.60
C PHE A 117 15.86 10.56 6.50
N TYR A 118 17.01 11.09 6.84
CA TYR A 118 18.13 11.34 5.93
C TYR A 118 19.40 10.64 6.43
N THR A 119 20.30 10.33 5.49
CA THR A 119 21.66 9.85 5.76
C THR A 119 22.59 10.29 4.62
N ASP A 120 23.83 9.81 4.58
CA ASP A 120 24.89 10.16 3.65
C ASP A 120 25.23 9.00 2.69
N LEU A 121 24.24 8.54 1.89
CA LEU A 121 24.45 7.44 0.94
C LEU A 121 25.29 7.83 -0.28
N GLU A 122 25.13 9.06 -0.79
CA GLU A 122 25.79 9.51 -2.02
C GLU A 122 27.22 10.00 -1.76
N GLU A 123 27.44 10.75 -0.69
CA GLU A 123 28.74 11.34 -0.35
C GLU A 123 28.91 11.35 1.18
N SER A 124 29.98 10.73 1.67
CA SER A 124 30.23 10.61 3.11
C SER A 124 30.24 11.96 3.82
N ASN A 125 29.58 12.05 4.97
CA ASN A 125 29.37 13.24 5.79
C ASN A 125 28.62 14.40 5.08
N LYS A 126 27.91 14.10 4.00
CA LYS A 126 27.05 15.05 3.32
C LYS A 126 25.65 14.45 3.21
N MET A 127 24.73 15.00 3.97
CA MET A 127 23.35 14.52 3.98
C MET A 127 22.74 14.57 2.58
N ASP A 128 22.10 13.50 2.16
CA ASP A 128 21.41 13.40 0.87
C ASP A 128 20.25 14.42 0.78
N LEU A 129 19.97 14.89 -0.43
CA LEU A 129 18.86 15.83 -0.66
C LEU A 129 17.47 15.15 -0.52
N VAL A 130 17.41 13.87 -0.80
CA VAL A 130 16.17 13.07 -0.75
C VAL A 130 16.19 12.20 0.50
N PRO A 131 15.12 12.24 1.31
CA PRO A 131 15.02 11.34 2.45
C PRO A 131 14.95 9.88 1.98
N PHE A 132 15.61 8.97 2.68
CA PHE A 132 15.50 7.54 2.39
C PHE A 132 14.19 6.94 2.94
N LEU A 133 13.57 7.60 3.94
CA LEU A 133 12.30 7.20 4.53
C LEU A 133 11.47 8.44 4.87
N GLU A 134 10.21 8.42 4.49
CA GLU A 134 9.22 9.42 4.93
C GLU A 134 8.05 8.71 5.58
N ILE A 135 7.66 9.16 6.77
CA ILE A 135 6.54 8.63 7.54
C ILE A 135 5.53 9.75 7.77
N ASN A 136 4.31 9.55 7.32
CA ASN A 136 3.18 10.43 7.61
C ASN A 136 2.33 9.81 8.71
N MET A 137 2.32 10.43 9.89
CA MET A 137 1.60 9.95 11.06
C MET A 137 0.08 10.01 10.90
N LEU A 138 -0.47 10.84 10.00
CA LEU A 138 -1.91 10.86 9.70
C LEU A 138 -2.33 9.78 8.67
N ASN A 139 -1.37 9.17 8.00
CA ASN A 139 -1.61 8.07 7.04
C ASN A 139 -0.58 6.97 7.27
N LEU A 140 -0.63 6.41 8.47
CA LEU A 140 0.35 5.45 8.95
C LEU A 140 0.07 4.05 8.37
N LYS A 141 1.09 3.45 7.75
CA LYS A 141 1.05 2.09 7.20
C LYS A 141 1.84 1.14 8.09
N ASP A 142 1.44 -0.12 8.18
CA ASP A 142 2.17 -1.12 8.98
C ASP A 142 3.64 -1.28 8.53
N SER A 143 3.92 -1.15 7.23
CA SER A 143 5.29 -1.11 6.72
C SER A 143 6.09 0.07 7.28
N SER A 144 5.48 1.25 7.42
CA SER A 144 6.11 2.44 8.01
C SER A 144 6.37 2.28 9.50
N ILE A 145 5.48 1.60 10.22
CA ILE A 145 5.69 1.26 11.65
C ILE A 145 6.89 0.33 11.81
N ASN A 146 7.04 -0.66 10.94
CA ASN A 146 8.17 -1.58 10.96
C ASN A 146 9.51 -0.87 10.69
N GLU A 147 9.54 0.11 9.78
CA GLU A 147 10.72 0.95 9.56
C GLU A 147 11.00 1.87 10.74
N LEU A 148 9.96 2.50 11.31
CA LEU A 148 10.09 3.35 12.50
C LEU A 148 10.63 2.56 13.70
N LYS A 149 10.24 1.29 13.86
CA LYS A 149 10.70 0.40 14.93
C LYS A 149 12.22 0.22 14.92
N LYS A 150 12.89 0.31 13.77
CA LYS A 150 14.35 0.23 13.65
C LYS A 150 15.05 1.42 14.34
N PHE A 151 14.35 2.55 14.50
CA PHE A 151 14.83 3.74 15.22
C PHE A 151 14.49 3.72 16.71
N ALA A 152 13.74 2.72 17.20
CA ALA A 152 13.58 2.54 18.63
C ALA A 152 14.92 2.19 19.29
N LYS A 153 15.19 2.74 20.48
CA LYS A 153 16.47 2.62 21.19
C LYS A 153 16.95 1.18 21.29
N GLU A 154 16.07 0.25 21.62
CA GLU A 154 16.39 -1.18 21.76
C GLU A 154 16.77 -1.87 20.44
N ASN A 155 16.29 -1.34 19.30
CA ASN A 155 16.49 -1.92 17.97
C ASN A 155 17.47 -1.11 17.12
N PHE A 156 17.98 0.01 17.64
CA PHE A 156 18.80 0.94 16.89
C PHE A 156 20.17 0.36 16.55
N ASP A 157 20.35 0.01 15.29
CA ASP A 157 21.58 -0.51 14.72
C ASP A 157 21.96 0.32 13.48
N LYS A 158 23.00 1.15 13.62
CA LYS A 158 23.46 2.10 12.58
C LYS A 158 23.77 1.40 11.27
N GLU A 159 24.44 0.25 11.32
CA GLU A 159 24.89 -0.49 10.13
C GLU A 159 23.71 -1.12 9.40
N LYS A 160 22.78 -1.73 10.13
CA LYS A 160 21.57 -2.29 9.55
C LYS A 160 20.66 -1.23 8.92
N ILE A 161 20.47 -0.10 9.59
CA ILE A 161 19.67 1.00 9.04
C ILE A 161 20.34 1.54 7.77
N PHE A 162 21.64 1.76 7.79
CA PHE A 162 22.39 2.27 6.66
C PHE A 162 22.34 1.31 5.45
N SER A 163 22.50 0.00 5.68
CA SER A 163 22.44 -1.00 4.59
C SER A 163 21.07 -1.09 3.92
N THR A 164 19.99 -0.80 4.65
CA THR A 164 18.61 -0.81 4.10
C THR A 164 18.16 0.55 3.57
N ALA A 165 18.83 1.64 3.93
CA ALA A 165 18.46 2.99 3.55
C ALA A 165 18.51 3.22 2.03
N GLU A 166 19.50 2.65 1.35
CA GLU A 166 19.63 2.72 -0.11
C GLU A 166 18.44 2.05 -0.81
N GLU A 167 18.08 0.84 -0.40
CA GLU A 167 16.92 0.12 -0.92
C GLU A 167 15.62 0.91 -0.70
N LEU A 168 15.41 1.44 0.51
CA LEU A 168 14.25 2.24 0.85
C LEU A 168 14.16 3.51 0.00
N LYS A 169 15.29 4.23 -0.18
CA LYS A 169 15.37 5.43 -1.00
C LYS A 169 14.96 5.15 -2.43
N TYR A 170 15.62 4.19 -3.08
CA TYR A 170 15.33 3.88 -4.47
C TYR A 170 13.94 3.26 -4.66
N SER A 171 13.48 2.40 -3.75
CA SER A 171 12.12 1.88 -3.77
C SER A 171 11.08 3.00 -3.69
N SER A 172 11.29 3.99 -2.84
CA SER A 172 10.40 5.16 -2.72
C SER A 172 10.40 6.00 -3.99
N LEU A 173 11.58 6.28 -4.55
CA LEU A 173 11.73 7.05 -5.80
C LEU A 173 11.07 6.32 -6.99
N ILE A 174 11.25 5.00 -7.10
CA ILE A 174 10.63 4.18 -8.14
C ILE A 174 9.10 4.20 -8.01
N LYS A 175 8.57 4.01 -6.80
CA LYS A 175 7.12 4.09 -6.56
C LYS A 175 6.56 5.46 -6.93
N GLY A 176 7.25 6.54 -6.58
CA GLY A 176 6.85 7.89 -6.96
C GLY A 176 6.87 8.14 -8.46
N LEU A 177 7.86 7.58 -9.17
CA LEU A 177 7.92 7.64 -10.64
C LEU A 177 6.76 6.85 -11.25
N LEU A 178 6.53 5.62 -10.82
CA LEU A 178 5.43 4.79 -11.31
C LEU A 178 4.06 5.41 -11.07
N SER A 179 3.86 6.06 -9.91
CA SER A 179 2.61 6.78 -9.62
C SER A 179 2.38 7.95 -10.58
N ARG A 180 3.42 8.72 -10.89
CA ARG A 180 3.32 9.82 -11.87
C ARG A 180 3.00 9.30 -13.28
N GLU A 181 3.67 8.23 -13.70
CA GLU A 181 3.40 7.61 -15.01
C GLU A 181 1.99 7.00 -15.07
N TYR A 182 1.46 6.52 -13.95
CA TYR A 182 0.08 6.03 -13.86
C TYR A 182 -0.95 7.18 -14.03
N GLU A 183 -0.74 8.30 -13.35
CA GLU A 183 -1.64 9.45 -13.42
C GLU A 183 -1.57 10.17 -14.78
N ALA A 184 -0.35 10.42 -15.25
CA ALA A 184 -0.06 11.14 -16.48
C ALA A 184 1.18 10.56 -17.17
N PRO A 185 1.02 9.52 -18.03
CA PRO A 185 2.12 8.89 -18.74
C PRO A 185 2.96 9.90 -19.51
N SER A 186 4.26 9.96 -19.25
CA SER A 186 5.19 10.81 -19.95
C SER A 186 5.44 10.31 -21.39
N GLU A 187 5.86 11.22 -22.28
CA GLU A 187 6.24 10.85 -23.64
C GLU A 187 7.31 9.75 -23.65
N ASN A 188 8.30 9.83 -22.77
CA ASN A 188 9.36 8.85 -22.68
C ASN A 188 8.83 7.46 -22.27
N PHE A 189 7.90 7.42 -21.33
CA PHE A 189 7.25 6.19 -20.92
C PHE A 189 6.42 5.57 -22.05
N ILE A 190 5.68 6.39 -22.79
CA ILE A 190 4.93 5.92 -23.97
C ILE A 190 5.86 5.40 -25.04
N ARG A 191 6.98 6.10 -25.34
CA ARG A 191 7.99 5.65 -26.29
C ARG A 191 8.63 4.33 -25.87
N PHE A 192 8.90 4.16 -24.58
CA PHE A 192 9.42 2.92 -24.01
C PHE A 192 8.45 1.76 -24.26
N ILE A 193 7.18 1.91 -23.90
CA ILE A 193 6.16 0.87 -24.14
C ILE A 193 6.04 0.55 -25.65
N LEU A 194 5.96 1.59 -26.49
CA LEU A 194 5.86 1.41 -27.94
C LEU A 194 7.12 0.80 -28.56
N SER A 195 8.26 0.78 -27.85
CA SER A 195 9.47 0.14 -28.39
C SER A 195 9.30 -1.35 -28.61
N ASP A 196 8.49 -1.98 -27.77
CA ASP A 196 8.31 -3.44 -27.78
C ASP A 196 7.06 -3.89 -28.57
N ILE A 197 6.07 -2.99 -28.75
CA ILE A 197 4.77 -3.37 -29.31
C ILE A 197 4.43 -2.70 -30.66
N TYR A 198 5.22 -1.73 -31.11
CA TYR A 198 4.94 -0.98 -32.33
C TYR A 198 6.18 -0.88 -33.23
N GLU A 199 6.15 -1.53 -34.39
CA GLU A 199 7.27 -1.60 -35.34
C GLU A 199 7.48 -0.32 -36.18
N GLY A 200 6.49 0.59 -36.20
CA GLY A 200 6.54 1.83 -36.98
C GLY A 200 7.37 2.94 -36.35
N GLN A 201 7.55 4.05 -37.10
CA GLN A 201 8.20 5.25 -36.56
C GLN A 201 7.38 5.89 -35.46
N LYS A 202 8.00 6.11 -34.29
CA LYS A 202 7.38 6.69 -33.10
C LYS A 202 7.44 8.22 -33.14
N ASN A 203 6.82 8.83 -34.16
CA ASN A 203 6.71 10.28 -34.29
C ASN A 203 5.64 10.85 -33.31
N GLN A 204 5.57 12.19 -33.21
CA GLN A 204 4.67 12.87 -32.27
C GLN A 204 3.20 12.47 -32.45
N LYS A 205 2.73 12.32 -33.69
CA LYS A 205 1.34 11.90 -33.97
C LYS A 205 1.03 10.50 -33.45
N ILE A 206 1.98 9.60 -33.53
CA ILE A 206 1.84 8.23 -32.99
C ILE A 206 1.81 8.26 -31.46
N ILE A 207 2.68 9.06 -30.84
CA ILE A 207 2.69 9.21 -29.37
C ILE A 207 1.35 9.78 -28.89
N GLU A 208 0.87 10.85 -29.48
CA GLU A 208 -0.45 11.45 -29.12
C GLU A 208 -1.60 10.46 -29.31
N LYS A 209 -1.57 9.64 -30.35
CA LYS A 209 -2.57 8.59 -30.60
C LYS A 209 -2.57 7.52 -29.52
N PHE A 210 -1.38 7.07 -29.10
CA PHE A 210 -1.24 5.96 -28.15
C PHE A 210 -1.29 6.39 -26.69
N THR A 211 -1.07 7.67 -26.36
CA THR A 211 -1.17 8.18 -24.99
C THR A 211 -2.47 7.76 -24.28
N PRO A 212 -3.68 7.97 -24.83
CA PRO A 212 -4.91 7.54 -24.18
C PRO A 212 -5.06 6.01 -24.14
N VAL A 213 -4.45 5.28 -25.07
CA VAL A 213 -4.48 3.80 -25.09
C VAL A 213 -3.62 3.26 -23.95
N VAL A 214 -2.39 3.74 -23.82
CA VAL A 214 -1.45 3.35 -22.74
C VAL A 214 -2.05 3.68 -21.38
N LYS A 215 -2.64 4.87 -21.21
CA LYS A 215 -3.27 5.28 -19.95
C LYS A 215 -4.41 4.32 -19.57
N ARG A 216 -5.30 3.98 -20.50
CA ARG A 216 -6.40 3.04 -20.23
C ARG A 216 -5.91 1.64 -19.91
N ALA A 217 -4.94 1.13 -20.69
CA ALA A 217 -4.38 -0.18 -20.48
C ALA A 217 -3.69 -0.28 -19.11
N PHE A 218 -2.92 0.75 -18.73
CA PHE A 218 -2.25 0.80 -17.44
C PHE A 218 -3.26 0.86 -16.28
N SER A 219 -4.33 1.66 -16.40
CA SER A 219 -5.40 1.72 -15.40
C SER A 219 -6.17 0.39 -15.29
N SER A 220 -6.46 -0.27 -16.41
CA SER A 220 -7.09 -1.59 -16.42
C SER A 220 -6.22 -2.63 -15.71
N PHE A 221 -4.95 -2.69 -16.06
CA PHE A 221 -3.99 -3.60 -15.44
C PHE A 221 -3.87 -3.41 -13.92
N VAL A 222 -3.76 -2.17 -13.44
CA VAL A 222 -3.71 -1.88 -12.00
C VAL A 222 -5.01 -2.30 -11.31
N ASN A 223 -6.17 -2.02 -11.91
CA ASN A 223 -7.46 -2.41 -11.36
C ASN A 223 -7.62 -3.93 -11.29
N GLU A 224 -7.16 -4.67 -12.29
CA GLU A 224 -7.14 -6.13 -12.30
C GLU A 224 -6.27 -6.69 -11.16
N LEU A 225 -5.06 -6.13 -10.97
CA LEU A 225 -4.19 -6.52 -9.86
C LEU A 225 -4.81 -6.27 -8.49
N VAL A 226 -5.49 -5.12 -8.32
CA VAL A 226 -6.20 -4.77 -7.08
C VAL A 226 -7.36 -5.73 -6.83
N ASN A 227 -8.18 -5.99 -7.85
CA ASN A 227 -9.31 -6.90 -7.74
C ASN A 227 -8.86 -8.33 -7.41
N ASN A 228 -7.79 -8.81 -8.04
CA ASN A 228 -7.22 -10.12 -7.75
C ASN A 228 -6.72 -10.22 -6.29
N LYS A 229 -6.04 -9.18 -5.79
CA LYS A 229 -5.59 -9.14 -4.38
C LYS A 229 -6.74 -9.08 -3.38
N ILE A 230 -7.79 -8.29 -3.67
CA ILE A 230 -8.98 -8.24 -2.82
C ILE A 230 -9.67 -9.61 -2.79
N SER A 231 -9.79 -10.25 -3.94
CA SER A 231 -10.38 -11.58 -4.04
C SER A 231 -9.60 -12.63 -3.24
N SER A 232 -8.26 -12.59 -3.31
CA SER A 232 -7.38 -13.47 -2.52
C SER A 232 -7.50 -13.23 -1.02
N ALA A 233 -7.48 -11.95 -0.58
CA ALA A 233 -7.59 -11.59 0.83
C ALA A 233 -8.94 -12.00 1.45
N LEU A 234 -10.03 -11.91 0.68
CA LEU A 234 -11.35 -12.39 1.12
C LEU A 234 -11.44 -13.93 1.22
N VAL A 235 -10.56 -14.65 0.52
CA VAL A 235 -10.43 -16.12 0.65
C VAL A 235 -9.68 -16.46 1.94
N ASP A 236 -8.62 -15.72 2.28
CA ASP A 236 -7.82 -15.97 3.49
C ASP A 236 -8.58 -15.66 4.79
N GLU A 237 -9.42 -14.61 4.83
CA GLU A 237 -10.27 -14.33 6.02
C GLU A 237 -11.37 -15.38 6.24
N SER A 238 -11.79 -16.12 5.20
CA SER A 238 -12.76 -17.21 5.34
C SER A 238 -12.13 -18.53 5.78
N ALA A 239 -10.81 -18.66 5.75
CA ALA A 239 -10.07 -19.88 6.14
C ALA A 239 -9.67 -19.91 7.63
N SER A 240 -9.91 -18.86 8.41
CA SER A 240 -9.47 -18.77 9.82
C SER A 240 -10.49 -19.27 10.85
N ILE A 241 -11.54 -19.98 10.45
CA ILE A 241 -12.44 -20.69 11.36
C ILE A 241 -12.71 -22.11 10.76
N ASP A 242 -11.79 -23.02 10.99
CA ASP A 242 -11.93 -24.42 11.40
C ASP A 242 -10.66 -25.23 11.11
N GLU A 243 -10.07 -25.70 12.22
CA GLU A 243 -9.21 -26.86 12.46
C GLU A 243 -8.04 -27.19 11.52
N ALA A 244 -6.91 -27.34 12.19
CA ALA A 244 -5.62 -27.82 11.70
C ALA A 244 -5.73 -29.16 10.93
N GLU A 245 -5.35 -29.16 9.65
CA GLU A 245 -4.73 -30.32 9.01
C GLU A 245 -3.72 -29.86 7.95
N THR A 246 -2.56 -30.50 8.02
CA THR A 246 -1.33 -30.44 7.23
C THR A 246 -1.42 -29.89 5.80
N ILE A 247 -0.59 -28.87 5.53
CA ILE A 247 -0.35 -28.29 4.20
C ILE A 247 0.79 -29.05 3.52
N GLU A 248 0.51 -29.80 2.48
CA GLU A 248 1.45 -30.11 1.40
C GLU A 248 1.39 -29.00 0.35
N GLU A 249 2.54 -28.43 -0.01
CA GLU A 249 2.68 -27.45 -1.07
C GLU A 249 2.28 -28.04 -2.43
N ALA A 250 1.25 -27.47 -3.08
CA ALA A 250 0.88 -27.78 -4.46
C ALA A 250 1.13 -26.56 -5.38
N PRO A 251 1.47 -26.78 -6.65
CA PRO A 251 2.01 -25.76 -7.56
C PRO A 251 0.96 -24.73 -7.99
N VAL A 252 1.41 -23.50 -8.22
CA VAL A 252 0.63 -22.35 -8.71
C VAL A 252 -0.08 -22.69 -10.01
N SER A 253 -1.40 -22.89 -9.98
CA SER A 253 -2.22 -23.06 -11.17
C SER A 253 -2.67 -21.69 -11.71
N LYS A 254 -2.59 -21.53 -13.02
CA LYS A 254 -3.06 -20.34 -13.74
C LYS A 254 -4.58 -20.46 -13.95
N ILE A 255 -5.38 -19.77 -13.14
CA ILE A 255 -6.81 -19.58 -13.42
C ILE A 255 -6.91 -18.60 -14.60
N VAL A 256 -7.51 -19.03 -15.70
CA VAL A 256 -7.75 -18.22 -16.89
C VAL A 256 -9.24 -18.21 -17.17
N THR A 257 -9.92 -17.12 -16.82
CA THR A 257 -11.35 -16.92 -17.15
C THR A 257 -11.52 -16.89 -18.67
N THR A 258 -12.37 -17.73 -19.19
CA THR A 258 -12.63 -17.85 -20.63
C THR A 258 -13.70 -16.85 -21.10
N GLU A 259 -13.69 -16.52 -22.40
CA GLU A 259 -14.74 -15.68 -23.00
C GLU A 259 -16.13 -16.31 -22.83
N GLU A 260 -16.20 -17.63 -22.90
CA GLU A 260 -17.45 -18.38 -22.75
C GLU A 260 -18.03 -18.30 -21.33
N GLU A 261 -17.20 -18.30 -20.30
CA GLU A 261 -17.61 -18.10 -18.92
C GLU A 261 -18.17 -16.69 -18.68
N ILE A 262 -17.54 -15.69 -19.27
CA ILE A 262 -18.02 -14.30 -19.22
C ILE A 262 -19.34 -14.15 -19.96
N GLU A 263 -19.52 -14.79 -21.11
CA GLU A 263 -20.78 -14.78 -21.84
C GLU A 263 -21.89 -15.47 -21.02
N GLY A 264 -21.62 -16.62 -20.42
CA GLY A 264 -22.51 -17.31 -19.50
C GLY A 264 -22.94 -16.46 -18.30
N PHE A 265 -22.00 -15.70 -17.74
CA PHE A 265 -22.29 -14.72 -16.68
C PHE A 265 -23.28 -13.64 -17.14
N TYR A 266 -23.07 -13.05 -18.31
CA TYR A 266 -23.96 -12.00 -18.81
C TYR A 266 -25.36 -12.54 -19.13
N ILE A 267 -25.48 -13.79 -19.63
CA ILE A 267 -26.77 -14.44 -19.84
C ILE A 267 -27.50 -14.59 -18.50
N ILE A 268 -26.86 -15.13 -17.46
CA ILE A 268 -27.48 -15.35 -16.15
C ILE A 268 -27.83 -14.01 -15.50
N ARG A 269 -26.94 -13.01 -15.58
CA ARG A 269 -27.20 -11.65 -15.09
C ARG A 269 -28.40 -11.02 -15.78
N GLY A 270 -28.55 -11.22 -17.09
CA GLY A 270 -29.72 -10.77 -17.87
C GLY A 270 -31.02 -11.49 -17.46
N LEU A 271 -30.97 -12.78 -17.22
CA LEU A 271 -32.13 -13.56 -16.76
C LEU A 271 -32.64 -13.15 -15.38
N LEU A 272 -31.77 -12.68 -14.52
CA LEU A 272 -32.06 -12.23 -13.16
C LEU A 272 -32.39 -10.73 -13.07
N ALA A 273 -32.19 -9.98 -14.15
CA ALA A 273 -32.57 -8.58 -14.23
C ALA A 273 -34.08 -8.41 -13.97
N GLY A 274 -34.42 -7.56 -13.02
CA GLY A 274 -35.82 -7.38 -12.58
C GLY A 274 -36.24 -8.26 -11.40
N THR A 275 -35.42 -9.25 -11.01
CA THR A 275 -35.62 -10.05 -9.78
C THR A 275 -34.71 -9.54 -8.66
N VAL A 276 -33.44 -9.30 -8.98
CA VAL A 276 -32.42 -8.73 -8.07
C VAL A 276 -31.69 -7.60 -8.78
N PRO A 277 -31.14 -6.60 -8.06
CA PRO A 277 -30.30 -5.58 -8.65
C PRO A 277 -29.13 -6.21 -9.40
N VAL A 278 -28.90 -5.78 -10.64
CA VAL A 278 -27.85 -6.39 -11.49
C VAL A 278 -26.42 -6.15 -10.95
N GLU A 279 -26.23 -5.10 -10.18
CA GLU A 279 -25.00 -4.79 -9.46
C GLU A 279 -24.69 -5.77 -8.32
N ASP A 280 -25.72 -6.44 -7.79
CA ASP A 280 -25.59 -7.45 -6.73
C ASP A 280 -25.20 -8.84 -7.26
N ILE A 281 -25.19 -9.04 -8.58
CA ILE A 281 -24.82 -10.30 -9.23
C ILE A 281 -23.37 -10.22 -9.67
N VAL A 282 -22.52 -11.03 -9.06
CA VAL A 282 -21.06 -11.01 -9.25
C VAL A 282 -20.57 -12.41 -9.62
N HIS A 283 -19.57 -12.50 -10.49
CA HIS A 283 -18.92 -13.76 -10.80
C HIS A 283 -17.61 -13.93 -10.00
N ARG A 284 -17.22 -15.18 -9.81
CA ARG A 284 -15.94 -15.57 -9.23
C ARG A 284 -15.43 -16.83 -9.91
N ASP A 285 -14.25 -16.73 -10.49
CA ASP A 285 -13.58 -17.85 -11.13
C ASP A 285 -12.71 -18.61 -10.13
N THR A 286 -12.71 -19.94 -10.22
CA THR A 286 -11.87 -20.86 -9.43
C THR A 286 -11.31 -21.94 -10.35
N GLU A 287 -10.31 -22.70 -9.90
CA GLU A 287 -9.72 -23.79 -10.68
C GLU A 287 -10.71 -24.87 -11.14
N SER A 288 -11.84 -25.01 -10.49
CA SER A 288 -12.78 -26.12 -10.71
C SER A 288 -14.14 -25.68 -11.21
N TYR A 289 -14.51 -24.41 -11.14
CA TYR A 289 -15.77 -23.88 -11.65
C TYR A 289 -15.79 -22.35 -11.67
N PHE A 290 -16.60 -21.78 -12.54
CA PHE A 290 -16.92 -20.37 -12.58
C PHE A 290 -18.21 -20.10 -11.80
N GLY A 291 -18.09 -19.44 -10.64
CA GLY A 291 -19.20 -19.21 -9.70
C GLY A 291 -19.94 -17.91 -9.96
N ILE A 292 -21.28 -17.91 -9.86
CA ILE A 292 -22.13 -16.71 -9.91
C ILE A 292 -22.81 -16.54 -8.57
N LEU A 293 -22.58 -15.40 -7.91
CA LEU A 293 -22.87 -15.15 -6.50
C LEU A 293 -23.76 -13.92 -6.32
N TYR A 294 -24.59 -13.92 -5.28
CA TYR A 294 -25.32 -12.73 -4.82
C TYR A 294 -24.48 -11.94 -3.81
N LYS A 295 -24.29 -10.65 -4.07
CA LYS A 295 -23.51 -9.71 -3.25
C LYS A 295 -22.10 -10.20 -2.94
N ASN A 296 -21.45 -10.86 -3.91
CA ASN A 296 -20.10 -11.42 -3.78
C ASN A 296 -19.92 -12.36 -2.57
N ASN A 297 -21.00 -13.05 -2.16
CA ASN A 297 -21.01 -13.89 -0.96
C ASN A 297 -21.00 -15.38 -1.34
N ASN A 298 -19.96 -16.12 -0.99
CA ASN A 298 -19.83 -17.57 -1.24
C ASN A 298 -20.92 -18.41 -0.58
N ARG A 299 -21.56 -17.90 0.48
CA ARG A 299 -22.70 -18.56 1.15
C ARG A 299 -24.03 -18.33 0.44
N LYS A 300 -24.04 -17.47 -0.58
CA LYS A 300 -25.20 -17.12 -1.41
C LYS A 300 -24.92 -17.40 -2.90
N PRO A 301 -24.53 -18.62 -3.28
CA PRO A 301 -24.29 -18.96 -4.68
C PRO A 301 -25.60 -19.04 -5.47
N ILE A 302 -25.66 -18.35 -6.60
CA ILE A 302 -26.80 -18.44 -7.52
C ILE A 302 -26.66 -19.70 -8.38
N CYS A 303 -25.47 -19.88 -8.96
CA CYS A 303 -25.12 -21.10 -9.70
C CYS A 303 -23.59 -21.17 -9.89
N ARG A 304 -23.14 -22.28 -10.49
CA ARG A 304 -21.77 -22.46 -10.96
C ARG A 304 -21.80 -22.93 -12.40
N LEU A 305 -20.85 -22.48 -13.20
CA LEU A 305 -20.59 -22.96 -14.55
C LEU A 305 -19.30 -23.80 -14.54
N ASN A 306 -19.30 -24.89 -15.26
CA ASN A 306 -18.10 -25.66 -15.53
C ASN A 306 -18.04 -25.88 -17.04
N LEU A 307 -17.35 -25.00 -17.76
CA LEU A 307 -17.38 -24.93 -19.23
C LEU A 307 -16.11 -25.51 -19.87
N ASP A 308 -15.01 -25.56 -19.12
CA ASP A 308 -13.71 -26.06 -19.60
C ASP A 308 -13.64 -27.61 -19.69
N THR A 309 -14.77 -28.28 -19.54
CA THR A 309 -14.81 -29.71 -19.61
C THR A 309 -15.49 -30.19 -20.92
N LYS A 310 -15.16 -31.43 -21.32
CA LYS A 310 -15.76 -32.08 -22.51
C LYS A 310 -17.29 -32.08 -22.46
N ASN A 311 -17.86 -32.05 -21.24
CA ASN A 311 -19.29 -32.00 -20.98
C ASN A 311 -19.59 -30.77 -20.14
N LYS A 312 -20.03 -29.70 -20.78
CA LYS A 312 -20.36 -28.43 -20.10
C LYS A 312 -21.48 -28.62 -19.08
N GLN A 313 -21.36 -27.95 -17.94
CA GLN A 313 -22.30 -28.15 -16.82
C GLN A 313 -22.73 -26.80 -16.24
N LEU A 314 -24.03 -26.69 -15.97
CA LEU A 314 -24.64 -25.71 -15.11
C LEU A 314 -24.99 -26.39 -13.77
N LEU A 315 -24.53 -25.85 -12.66
CA LEU A 315 -24.78 -26.36 -11.32
C LEU A 315 -25.64 -25.36 -10.55
N ILE A 316 -26.84 -25.77 -10.14
CA ILE A 316 -27.82 -24.95 -9.43
C ILE A 316 -27.98 -25.48 -8.00
N PRO A 317 -27.86 -24.67 -6.93
CA PRO A 317 -28.01 -25.13 -5.56
C PRO A 317 -29.48 -25.33 -5.19
N ASP A 318 -29.79 -26.46 -4.57
CA ASP A 318 -31.09 -26.76 -3.96
C ASP A 318 -31.30 -25.95 -2.63
N GLU A 319 -32.39 -26.22 -1.93
CA GLU A 319 -32.70 -25.57 -0.63
C GLU A 319 -31.70 -25.96 0.47
N ASN A 320 -31.05 -27.10 0.37
CA ASN A 320 -30.00 -27.55 1.29
C ASN A 320 -28.57 -27.14 0.86
N LYS A 321 -28.46 -26.28 -0.16
CA LYS A 321 -27.21 -25.84 -0.78
C LYS A 321 -26.40 -26.95 -1.46
N LYS A 322 -27.04 -28.10 -1.75
CA LYS A 322 -26.45 -29.17 -2.56
C LYS A 322 -26.65 -28.85 -4.04
N PHE A 323 -25.56 -28.90 -4.83
CA PHE A 323 -25.62 -28.56 -6.24
C PHE A 323 -26.16 -29.72 -7.10
N GLU A 324 -27.23 -29.44 -7.84
CA GLU A 324 -27.72 -30.29 -8.92
C GLU A 324 -26.86 -30.02 -10.18
N ARG A 325 -26.40 -31.09 -10.81
CA ARG A 325 -25.58 -31.01 -12.04
C ARG A 325 -26.46 -31.15 -13.27
N ILE A 326 -26.45 -30.15 -14.11
CA ILE A 326 -27.21 -30.09 -15.35
C ILE A 326 -26.22 -30.05 -16.52
N TYR A 327 -26.27 -31.00 -17.41
CA TYR A 327 -25.46 -31.00 -18.62
C TYR A 327 -26.10 -30.09 -19.67
N ILE A 328 -25.27 -29.18 -20.26
CA ILE A 328 -25.68 -28.25 -21.30
C ILE A 328 -24.80 -28.44 -22.55
N GLU A 329 -25.41 -28.36 -23.73
CA GLU A 329 -24.69 -28.47 -25.00
C GLU A 329 -24.13 -27.09 -25.43
N SER A 330 -24.84 -26.02 -25.09
CA SER A 330 -24.46 -24.64 -25.37
C SER A 330 -24.92 -23.69 -24.26
N LEU A 331 -24.37 -22.46 -24.22
CA LEU A 331 -24.81 -21.43 -23.28
C LEU A 331 -26.30 -21.07 -23.45
N ASN A 332 -26.88 -21.25 -24.63
CA ASN A 332 -28.31 -21.03 -24.86
C ASN A 332 -29.20 -21.97 -24.04
N ASP A 333 -28.69 -23.10 -23.60
CA ASP A 333 -29.47 -24.02 -22.75
C ASP A 333 -29.73 -23.44 -21.36
N ILE A 334 -28.94 -22.45 -20.91
CA ILE A 334 -29.13 -21.77 -19.63
C ILE A 334 -30.52 -21.11 -19.55
N TYR A 335 -31.05 -20.63 -20.66
CA TYR A 335 -32.39 -20.01 -20.70
C TYR A 335 -33.51 -20.97 -20.27
N LYS A 336 -33.34 -22.29 -20.45
CA LYS A 336 -34.32 -23.31 -20.04
C LYS A 336 -34.48 -23.38 -18.51
N TYR A 337 -33.47 -22.90 -17.76
CA TYR A 337 -33.39 -22.96 -16.30
C TYR A 337 -33.63 -21.60 -15.62
N GLN A 338 -34.17 -20.62 -16.36
CA GLN A 338 -34.43 -19.26 -15.86
C GLN A 338 -35.24 -19.28 -14.56
N ASN A 339 -36.32 -20.04 -14.46
CA ASN A 339 -37.18 -20.08 -13.28
C ASN A 339 -36.41 -20.58 -12.04
N GLN A 340 -35.60 -21.62 -12.20
CA GLN A 340 -34.79 -22.19 -11.11
C GLN A 340 -33.75 -21.20 -10.62
N LEU A 341 -33.08 -20.47 -11.53
CA LEU A 341 -32.10 -19.41 -11.19
C LEU A 341 -32.77 -18.23 -10.44
N ILE A 342 -33.99 -17.85 -10.88
CA ILE A 342 -34.80 -16.82 -10.22
C ILE A 342 -35.18 -17.25 -8.80
N ASP A 343 -35.62 -18.52 -8.63
CA ASP A 343 -36.01 -19.03 -7.32
C ASP A 343 -34.83 -19.10 -6.36
N VAL A 344 -33.64 -19.47 -6.83
CA VAL A 344 -32.41 -19.41 -6.02
C VAL A 344 -32.10 -18.00 -5.62
N ALA A 345 -32.12 -17.03 -6.55
CA ALA A 345 -31.83 -15.65 -6.27
C ALA A 345 -32.81 -15.01 -5.25
N LYS A 346 -34.09 -15.35 -5.33
CA LYS A 346 -35.14 -14.93 -4.38
C LYS A 346 -34.91 -15.41 -2.95
N ARG A 347 -34.24 -16.55 -2.74
CA ARG A 347 -33.93 -17.08 -1.40
C ARG A 347 -32.94 -16.14 -0.63
N TYR A 348 -32.26 -15.23 -1.35
CA TYR A 348 -31.25 -14.35 -0.78
C TYR A 348 -31.71 -12.91 -0.58
N LEU A 349 -32.91 -12.57 -1.05
CA LEU A 349 -33.57 -11.30 -0.80
C LEU A 349 -34.16 -11.24 0.60
#